data_5d8cb6242ce8eba9ec7af10a6d762e5f
#
_entry.id   5d8cb6242ce8eba9ec7af10a6d762e5f
#
_cell.length_a   1.000
_cell.length_b   1.000
_cell.length_c   1.000
_cell.angle_alpha   90.00
_cell.angle_beta   90.00
_cell.angle_gamma   90.00
#
_symmetry.space_group_name_H-M   'P 1'
#
loop_
_entity.id
_entity.type
_entity.pdbx_description
1 polymer ?
#
loop_
_entity_poly.entity_id
_entity_poly.type
_entity_poly.pdbx_seq_one_letter_code
_entity_poly.pdbx_strand_id
1 'polypeptide(L)'
;DRCLSRGLGDVYKRQVSENVNVPMFITNIECAATEKFHGKMVVSMRPFKSFEVTKVQEITRQFPRVHGEPIHLGDPTKIGINNLSKPDFGDKVTIKTDEIPVFWACGVTPQIAVQNASPPICITHSPGCMLVTDKLNSEIKN
;
A
#
# COMPACT_ATOMS: atom_id res chain seq x y z
N ASP A 1 1.79 18.52 -2.77
CA ASP A 1 1.08 17.62 -3.63
C ASP A 1 1.53 16.16 -3.44
N ARG A 2 1.08 15.56 -2.33
CA ARG A 2 1.55 14.23 -1.86
C ARG A 2 1.06 13.07 -2.73
N CYS A 3 0.08 13.32 -3.58
CA CYS A 3 -0.45 12.31 -4.49
C CYS A 3 0.45 12.12 -5.72
N LEU A 4 1.21 13.12 -6.12
CA LEU A 4 2.10 13.05 -7.29
C LEU A 4 3.33 12.17 -7.04
N SER A 5 3.79 12.03 -5.79
CA SER A 5 4.95 11.18 -5.45
C SER A 5 4.76 9.69 -5.73
N ARG A 6 3.53 9.26 -6.01
CA ARG A 6 3.20 7.87 -6.34
C ARG A 6 2.73 7.69 -7.79
N GLY A 7 2.87 8.69 -8.65
CA GLY A 7 2.29 8.66 -9.99
C GLY A 7 0.75 8.61 -10.00
N LEU A 8 0.12 9.06 -8.91
CA LEU A 8 -1.22 8.67 -8.49
C LEU A 8 -2.34 9.66 -8.82
N GLY A 9 -2.13 10.61 -9.73
CA GLY A 9 -3.19 11.56 -10.06
C GLY A 9 -4.54 10.89 -10.39
N ASP A 10 -4.52 9.80 -11.14
CA ASP A 10 -5.76 9.10 -11.53
C ASP A 10 -6.28 8.14 -10.45
N VAL A 11 -5.40 7.52 -9.68
CA VAL A 11 -5.79 6.53 -8.67
C VAL A 11 -6.35 7.18 -7.42
N TYR A 12 -5.79 8.32 -6.99
CA TYR A 12 -6.38 9.12 -5.93
C TYR A 12 -7.74 9.69 -6.36
N LYS A 13 -7.86 10.14 -7.61
CA LYS A 13 -9.14 10.55 -8.17
C LYS A 13 -10.17 9.42 -8.13
N ARG A 14 -9.78 8.18 -8.40
CA ARG A 14 -10.68 7.02 -8.32
C ARG A 14 -11.17 6.76 -6.90
N GLN A 15 -10.29 6.77 -5.90
CA GLN A 15 -10.70 6.64 -4.50
C GLN A 15 -11.68 7.73 -4.10
N VAL A 16 -11.42 8.99 -4.50
CA VAL A 16 -12.34 10.10 -4.28
C VAL A 16 -13.64 9.92 -5.07
N SER A 17 -13.57 9.54 -6.35
CA SER A 17 -14.76 9.39 -7.21
C SER A 17 -15.65 8.21 -6.80
N GLU A 18 -15.06 7.13 -6.30
CA GLU A 18 -15.78 5.96 -5.79
C GLU A 18 -16.11 6.08 -4.30
N ASN A 19 -15.63 7.14 -3.62
CA ASN A 19 -15.77 7.36 -2.18
C ASN A 19 -15.33 6.13 -1.36
N VAL A 20 -14.18 5.58 -1.67
CA VAL A 20 -13.61 4.37 -1.07
C VAL A 20 -12.23 4.61 -0.49
N ASN A 21 -11.87 3.85 0.53
CA ASN A 21 -10.51 3.82 1.06
C ASN A 21 -9.65 2.83 0.25
N VAL A 22 -8.33 3.03 0.27
CA VAL A 22 -7.40 2.15 -0.44
C VAL A 22 -7.52 0.70 0.06
N PRO A 23 -7.67 -0.29 -0.83
CA PRO A 23 -7.66 -1.69 -0.43
C PRO A 23 -6.27 -2.13 0.04
N MET A 24 -6.22 -2.81 1.17
CA MET A 24 -5.01 -3.34 1.75
C MET A 24 -5.18 -4.83 2.05
N PHE A 25 -4.12 -5.60 1.81
CA PHE A 25 -4.15 -7.06 1.89
C PHE A 25 -2.96 -7.57 2.70
N ILE A 26 -3.22 -8.56 3.55
CA ILE A 26 -2.18 -9.33 4.23
C ILE A 26 -1.63 -10.34 3.22
N THR A 27 -0.32 -10.34 3.03
CA THR A 27 0.35 -11.22 2.07
C THR A 27 0.89 -12.50 2.75
N ASN A 28 1.48 -13.39 1.94
CA ASN A 28 2.29 -14.52 2.44
C ASN A 28 3.77 -14.15 2.69
N ILE A 29 4.16 -12.89 2.48
CA ILE A 29 5.54 -12.41 2.64
C ILE A 29 5.79 -12.15 4.12
N GLU A 30 6.72 -12.88 4.72
CA GLU A 30 7.13 -12.66 6.11
C GLU A 30 8.03 -11.43 6.22
N CYS A 31 7.80 -10.60 7.25
CA CYS A 31 8.70 -9.52 7.62
C CYS A 31 9.82 -10.04 8.52
N ALA A 32 10.94 -9.34 8.54
CA ALA A 32 12.02 -9.64 9.47
C ALA A 32 11.49 -9.62 10.91
N ALA A 33 11.58 -10.76 11.59
CA ALA A 33 11.08 -10.91 12.95
C ALA A 33 12.11 -10.45 13.97
N THR A 34 11.60 -9.89 15.07
CA THR A 34 12.34 -9.72 16.31
C THR A 34 11.77 -10.66 17.36
N GLU A 35 12.34 -10.67 18.57
CA GLU A 35 11.86 -11.54 19.64
C GLU A 35 10.36 -11.39 19.93
N LYS A 36 9.81 -10.17 19.85
CA LYS A 36 8.41 -9.87 20.18
C LYS A 36 7.57 -9.49 18.97
N PHE A 37 8.16 -8.85 17.97
CA PHE A 37 7.43 -8.32 16.83
C PHE A 37 7.70 -9.16 15.59
N HIS A 38 6.64 -9.75 15.07
CA HIS A 38 6.65 -10.55 13.85
C HIS A 38 5.32 -10.41 13.11
N GLY A 39 5.31 -10.72 11.84
CA GLY A 39 4.07 -10.72 11.06
C GLY A 39 4.33 -10.65 9.57
N LYS A 40 3.26 -10.83 8.84
CA LYS A 40 3.25 -10.77 7.40
C LYS A 40 3.15 -9.32 6.91
N MET A 41 3.77 -9.06 5.76
CA MET A 41 3.67 -7.77 5.12
C MET A 41 2.24 -7.49 4.68
N VAL A 42 1.76 -6.29 4.97
CA VAL A 42 0.53 -5.75 4.39
C VAL A 42 0.91 -4.92 3.17
N VAL A 43 0.13 -5.04 2.12
CA VAL A 43 0.29 -4.25 0.90
C VAL A 43 -0.95 -3.42 0.63
N SER A 44 -0.76 -2.21 0.10
CA SER A 44 -1.83 -1.44 -0.50
C SER A 44 -1.84 -1.68 -2.00
N MET A 45 -3.02 -1.88 -2.59
CA MET A 45 -3.17 -2.14 -4.02
C MET A 45 -3.79 -0.96 -4.75
N ARG A 46 -3.28 -0.69 -5.94
CA ARG A 46 -3.87 0.25 -6.89
C ARG A 46 -3.80 -0.31 -8.30
N PRO A 47 -4.89 -0.22 -9.08
CA PRO A 47 -4.88 -0.63 -10.47
C PRO A 47 -4.27 0.45 -11.36
N PHE A 48 -3.46 0.03 -12.32
CA PHE A 48 -2.86 0.90 -13.35
C PHE A 48 -2.96 0.23 -14.71
N LYS A 49 -3.04 1.03 -15.75
CA LYS A 49 -2.91 0.52 -17.11
C LYS A 49 -1.52 -0.05 -17.33
N SER A 50 -1.43 -1.16 -18.05
CA SER A 50 -0.17 -1.90 -18.22
C SER A 50 0.97 -1.02 -18.73
N PHE A 51 0.68 -0.07 -19.63
CA PHE A 51 1.69 0.84 -20.20
C PHE A 51 2.19 1.92 -19.23
N GLU A 52 1.47 2.17 -18.13
CA GLU A 52 1.83 3.17 -17.12
C GLU A 52 2.76 2.61 -16.04
N VAL A 53 2.80 1.29 -15.88
CA VAL A 53 3.46 0.63 -14.75
C VAL A 53 4.94 0.96 -14.66
N THR A 54 5.67 0.95 -15.77
CA THR A 54 7.11 1.29 -15.79
C THR A 54 7.33 2.71 -15.27
N LYS A 55 6.54 3.67 -15.73
CA LYS A 55 6.63 5.06 -15.28
C LYS A 55 6.30 5.20 -13.79
N VAL A 56 5.30 4.46 -13.31
CA VAL A 56 4.93 4.43 -11.89
C VAL A 56 6.06 3.89 -11.03
N GLN A 57 6.72 2.81 -11.45
CA GLN A 57 7.89 2.26 -10.77
C GLN A 57 9.05 3.27 -10.70
N GLU A 58 9.38 3.91 -11.81
CA GLU A 58 10.44 4.91 -11.89
C GLU A 58 10.20 6.10 -10.95
N ILE A 59 8.95 6.58 -10.88
CA ILE A 59 8.59 7.69 -10.01
C ILE A 59 8.68 7.26 -8.54
N THR A 60 8.07 6.13 -8.19
CA THR A 60 7.96 5.71 -6.78
C THR A 60 9.27 5.22 -6.20
N ARG A 61 10.18 4.67 -7.02
CA ARG A 61 11.55 4.31 -6.64
C ARG A 61 12.35 5.49 -6.07
N GLN A 62 12.02 6.72 -6.48
CA GLN A 62 12.68 7.92 -5.99
C GLN A 62 12.30 8.29 -4.54
N PHE A 63 11.36 7.55 -3.94
CA PHE A 63 10.84 7.82 -2.59
C PHE A 63 10.96 6.59 -1.66
N PRO A 64 12.17 6.03 -1.47
CA PRO A 64 12.36 4.79 -0.71
C PRO A 64 12.06 4.95 0.78
N ARG A 65 12.10 6.18 1.29
CA ARG A 65 11.76 6.50 2.69
C ARG A 65 10.27 6.61 2.97
N VAL A 66 9.42 6.45 1.95
CA VAL A 66 7.96 6.42 2.10
C VAL A 66 7.47 5.00 1.81
N HIS A 67 6.95 4.74 0.61
CA HIS A 67 6.52 3.39 0.20
C HIS A 67 7.46 2.75 -0.81
N GLY A 68 8.37 3.54 -1.40
CA GLY A 68 9.28 3.07 -2.42
C GLY A 68 8.59 2.59 -3.69
N GLU A 69 9.29 1.74 -4.43
CA GLU A 69 8.72 1.08 -5.60
C GLU A 69 7.74 -0.03 -5.22
N PRO A 70 6.86 -0.44 -6.16
CA PRO A 70 5.97 -1.58 -5.93
C PRO A 70 6.75 -2.85 -5.61
N ILE A 71 6.27 -3.62 -4.66
CA ILE A 71 6.85 -4.91 -4.30
C ILE A 71 6.35 -6.05 -5.18
N HIS A 72 5.18 -5.87 -5.81
CA HIS A 72 4.58 -6.87 -6.70
C HIS A 72 3.67 -6.22 -7.75
N LEU A 73 3.60 -6.85 -8.92
CA LEU A 73 2.82 -6.45 -10.08
C LEU A 73 2.00 -7.63 -10.61
N GLY A 74 0.75 -7.38 -10.97
CA GLY A 74 -0.11 -8.36 -11.63
C GLY A 74 -0.70 -9.41 -10.70
N ASP A 75 -0.47 -10.69 -10.96
CA ASP A 75 -1.15 -11.81 -10.31
C ASP A 75 -1.03 -11.80 -8.77
N PRO A 76 -2.12 -11.51 -8.04
CA PRO A 76 -2.11 -11.39 -6.58
C PRO A 76 -1.88 -12.72 -5.86
N THR A 77 -2.14 -13.84 -6.52
CA THR A 77 -2.00 -15.18 -5.90
C THR A 77 -0.55 -15.48 -5.53
N LYS A 78 0.40 -14.91 -6.28
CA LYS A 78 1.85 -15.06 -6.02
C LYS A 78 2.30 -14.47 -4.69
N ILE A 79 1.55 -13.55 -4.15
CA ILE A 79 1.79 -12.95 -2.82
C ILE A 79 0.71 -13.35 -1.80
N GLY A 80 -0.03 -14.42 -2.09
CA GLY A 80 -1.00 -15.02 -1.18
C GLY A 80 -2.36 -14.34 -1.12
N ILE A 81 -2.67 -13.44 -2.05
CA ILE A 81 -3.95 -12.74 -2.11
C ILE A 81 -4.87 -13.49 -3.10
N ASN A 82 -5.91 -14.14 -2.59
CA ASN A 82 -6.81 -14.97 -3.39
C ASN A 82 -8.02 -14.20 -3.93
N ASN A 83 -8.39 -13.07 -3.34
CA ASN A 83 -9.59 -12.33 -3.72
C ASN A 83 -9.43 -10.83 -3.53
N LEU A 84 -9.25 -10.09 -4.62
CA LEU A 84 -9.14 -8.63 -4.61
C LEU A 84 -10.45 -7.91 -4.26
N SER A 85 -11.59 -8.60 -4.28
CA SER A 85 -12.89 -8.02 -3.89
C SER A 85 -13.14 -8.05 -2.38
N LYS A 86 -12.24 -8.68 -1.60
CA LYS A 86 -12.32 -8.76 -0.14
C LYS A 86 -10.98 -8.33 0.47
N PRO A 87 -10.68 -7.02 0.53
CA PRO A 87 -9.50 -6.54 1.21
C PRO A 87 -9.60 -6.80 2.72
N ASP A 88 -8.43 -7.02 3.36
CA ASP A 88 -8.35 -7.16 4.82
C ASP A 88 -8.61 -5.82 5.53
N PHE A 89 -8.23 -4.70 4.87
CA PHE A 89 -8.49 -3.33 5.33
C PHE A 89 -8.84 -2.45 4.15
N GLY A 90 -9.61 -1.38 4.43
CA GLY A 90 -10.10 -0.48 3.40
C GLY A 90 -11.24 -1.09 2.59
N ASP A 91 -11.46 -0.59 1.40
CA ASP A 91 -12.57 -0.95 0.55
C ASP A 91 -12.09 -1.53 -0.78
N LYS A 92 -12.92 -2.35 -1.42
CA LYS A 92 -12.64 -2.81 -2.77
C LYS A 92 -12.65 -1.63 -3.74
N VAL A 93 -11.79 -1.67 -4.75
CA VAL A 93 -11.79 -0.73 -5.86
C VAL A 93 -12.09 -1.45 -7.17
N THR A 94 -12.64 -0.70 -8.12
CA THR A 94 -12.89 -1.20 -9.49
C THR A 94 -11.56 -1.37 -10.23
N ILE A 95 -11.33 -2.54 -10.82
CA ILE A 95 -10.20 -2.83 -11.72
C ILE A 95 -10.76 -2.99 -13.11
N LYS A 96 -10.33 -2.16 -14.06
CA LYS A 96 -10.76 -2.20 -15.46
C LYS A 96 -10.01 -3.28 -16.22
N THR A 97 -10.55 -3.68 -17.39
CA THR A 97 -10.00 -4.78 -18.20
C THR A 97 -8.56 -4.54 -18.68
N ASP A 98 -8.18 -3.27 -18.91
CA ASP A 98 -6.85 -2.86 -19.35
C ASP A 98 -5.89 -2.52 -18.20
N GLU A 99 -6.31 -2.77 -16.96
CA GLU A 99 -5.54 -2.47 -15.75
C GLU A 99 -5.02 -3.74 -15.09
N ILE A 100 -3.87 -3.60 -14.46
CA ILE A 100 -3.28 -4.62 -13.61
C ILE A 100 -3.15 -4.10 -12.18
N PRO A 101 -3.32 -4.95 -11.17
CA PRO A 101 -3.09 -4.55 -9.78
C PRO A 101 -1.59 -4.35 -9.52
N VAL A 102 -1.27 -3.29 -8.84
CA VAL A 102 0.09 -2.92 -8.44
C VAL A 102 0.12 -2.77 -6.92
N PHE A 103 1.09 -3.37 -6.26
CA PHE A 103 1.12 -3.52 -4.80
C PHE A 103 2.35 -2.85 -4.19
N TRP A 104 2.13 -2.03 -3.17
CA TRP A 104 3.18 -1.38 -2.37
C TRP A 104 3.15 -1.86 -0.94
N ALA A 105 4.31 -1.95 -0.31
CA ALA A 105 4.40 -2.12 1.14
C ALA A 105 3.61 -1.02 1.85
N CYS A 106 2.80 -1.41 2.83
CA CYS A 106 1.86 -0.53 3.50
C CYS A 106 2.27 -0.26 4.96
N GLY A 107 2.04 0.96 5.43
CA GLY A 107 2.23 1.37 6.81
C GLY A 107 1.33 0.64 7.83
N VAL A 108 0.36 -0.17 7.38
CA VAL A 108 -0.43 -1.07 8.23
C VAL A 108 0.36 -2.32 8.66
N THR A 109 1.45 -2.67 7.98
CA THR A 109 2.31 -3.80 8.35
C THR A 109 2.74 -3.77 9.84
N PRO A 110 3.23 -2.65 10.42
CA PRO A 110 3.52 -2.58 11.84
C PRO A 110 2.32 -2.85 12.75
N GLN A 111 1.10 -2.54 12.33
CA GLN A 111 -0.10 -2.83 13.12
C GLN A 111 -0.32 -4.33 13.29
N ILE A 112 -0.06 -5.13 12.25
CA ILE A 112 -0.10 -6.60 12.34
C ILE A 112 0.96 -7.12 13.31
N ALA A 113 2.19 -6.60 13.23
CA ALA A 113 3.26 -6.99 14.15
C ALA A 113 2.92 -6.66 15.61
N VAL A 114 2.29 -5.51 15.85
CA VAL A 114 1.83 -5.11 17.19
C VAL A 114 0.67 -5.97 17.67
N GLN A 115 -0.30 -6.30 16.81
CA GLN A 115 -1.39 -7.22 17.15
C GLN A 115 -0.84 -8.59 17.58
N ASN A 116 0.13 -9.13 16.85
CA ASN A 116 0.76 -10.39 17.20
C ASN A 116 1.54 -10.33 18.54
N ALA A 117 2.20 -9.20 18.80
CA ALA A 117 2.92 -8.98 20.07
C ALA A 117 1.99 -8.76 21.27
N SER A 118 0.70 -8.44 21.02
CA SER A 118 -0.34 -8.28 22.05
C SER A 118 0.06 -7.41 23.24
N PRO A 119 0.57 -6.17 23.06
CA PRO A 119 0.88 -5.30 24.17
C PRO A 119 -0.40 -4.92 24.94
N PRO A 120 -0.30 -4.61 26.25
CA PRO A 120 -1.47 -4.26 27.05
C PRO A 120 -2.17 -2.98 26.59
N ILE A 121 -1.44 -2.05 25.97
CA ILE A 121 -1.97 -0.82 25.37
C ILE A 121 -1.26 -0.55 24.06
N CYS A 122 -2.00 -0.22 23.02
CA CYS A 122 -1.47 0.27 21.74
C CYS A 122 -2.41 1.31 21.13
N ILE A 123 -1.86 2.43 20.72
CA ILE A 123 -2.60 3.51 20.03
C ILE A 123 -1.99 3.69 18.65
N THR A 124 -2.79 3.53 17.61
CA THR A 124 -2.38 3.70 16.22
C THR A 124 -3.39 4.57 15.46
N HIS A 125 -3.03 5.01 14.26
CA HIS A 125 -4.02 5.56 13.33
C HIS A 125 -4.87 4.44 12.72
N SER A 126 -6.07 4.77 12.25
CA SER A 126 -6.89 3.82 11.49
C SER A 126 -6.26 3.53 10.13
N PRO A 127 -6.33 2.29 9.62
CA PRO A 127 -5.86 1.95 8.27
C PRO A 127 -6.42 2.90 7.21
N GLY A 128 -5.53 3.42 6.36
CA GLY A 128 -5.89 4.40 5.32
C GLY A 128 -5.97 5.85 5.79
N CYS A 129 -5.98 6.13 7.09
CA CYS A 129 -5.91 7.49 7.64
C CYS A 129 -4.44 7.90 7.79
N MET A 130 -3.98 8.83 6.94
CA MET A 130 -2.58 9.24 6.90
C MET A 130 -2.27 10.35 7.91
N LEU A 131 -1.13 10.24 8.57
CA LEU A 131 -0.54 11.35 9.31
C LEU A 131 -0.03 12.40 8.30
N VAL A 132 -0.54 13.61 8.42
CA VAL A 132 -0.08 14.76 7.63
C VAL A 132 1.05 15.45 8.37
N THR A 133 2.21 15.59 7.72
CA THR A 133 3.38 16.30 8.26
C THR A 133 3.68 17.55 7.43
N ASP A 134 4.52 18.42 7.93
CA ASP A 134 5.03 19.64 7.28
C ASP A 134 6.16 19.36 6.26
N LYS A 135 6.70 18.13 6.22
CA LYS A 135 7.76 17.75 5.27
C LYS A 135 7.27 17.76 3.83
N LEU A 136 8.03 18.43 2.97
CA LEU A 136 7.78 18.46 1.53
C LEU A 136 8.27 17.16 0.86
N ASN A 137 7.65 16.80 -0.27
CA ASN A 137 8.08 15.63 -1.06
C ASN A 137 9.53 15.74 -1.55
N SER A 138 10.01 16.95 -1.83
CA SER A 138 11.40 17.22 -2.21
C SER A 138 12.43 16.87 -1.14
N GLU A 139 12.04 16.91 0.14
CA GLU A 139 12.92 16.61 1.28
C GLU A 139 13.02 15.11 1.57
N ILE A 140 12.11 14.30 1.03
CA ILE A 140 12.04 12.85 1.20
C ILE A 140 12.37 12.08 -0.08
N LYS A 141 12.66 12.80 -1.16
CA LYS A 141 13.17 12.25 -2.41
C LYS A 141 14.68 11.97 -2.27
N ASN A 142 15.14 10.85 -2.82
CA ASN A 142 16.58 10.57 -2.98
C ASN A 142 17.12 11.24 -4.23
#